data_e626c818a7efdc8b257ed20e278a22d6
#
_entry.id   e626c818a7efdc8b257ed20e278a22d6
#
_cell.length_a   1.000
_cell.length_b   1.000
_cell.length_c   1.000
_cell.angle_alpha   90.00
_cell.angle_beta   90.00
_cell.angle_gamma   90.00
#
_symmetry.space_group_name_H-M   'P 1'
#
loop_
_entity.id
_entity.type
_entity.pdbx_description
1 polymer ?
#
loop_
_entity_poly.entity_id
_entity_poly.type
_entity_poly.pdbx_seq_one_letter_code
_entity_poly.pdbx_strand_id
1 'polypeptide(L)' 'MSLEKLINQILANPNKVTEADCDKLLTASGYELRRSAGSHKVYHKANSMPITIISPKSSKYVRPEYVERMTKMLKLRE' A
#
# COMPACT_ATOMS: atom_id res chain seq x y z
N MET A 1 -6.05 14.13 7.13
CA MET A 1 -4.63 13.75 7.34
C MET A 1 -3.85 14.08 6.08
N SER A 2 -2.70 14.70 6.23
CA SER A 2 -1.87 15.03 5.06
C SER A 2 -1.18 13.77 4.52
N LEU A 3 -0.86 13.77 3.24
CA LEU A 3 -0.14 12.66 2.62
C LEU A 3 1.22 12.44 3.28
N GLU A 4 1.90 13.53 3.63
CA GLU A 4 3.20 13.45 4.30
C GLU A 4 3.11 12.73 5.64
N LYS A 5 2.10 13.02 6.44
CA LYS A 5 1.89 12.32 7.71
C LYS A 5 1.62 10.85 7.49
N LEU A 6 0.81 10.53 6.49
CA LEU A 6 0.49 9.15 6.16
C LEU A 6 1.76 8.38 5.78
N ILE A 7 2.59 8.97 4.92
CA ILE A 7 3.85 8.35 4.51
C ILE A 7 4.75 8.11 5.73
N ASN A 8 4.89 9.11 6.60
CA ASN A 8 5.72 9.00 7.79
C ASN A 8 5.23 7.91 8.73
N GLN A 9 3.92 7.78 8.90
CA GLN A 9 3.33 6.72 9.72
C GLN A 9 3.63 5.33 9.15
N ILE A 10 3.47 5.18 7.84
CA ILE A 10 3.74 3.90 7.17
C ILE A 10 5.21 3.51 7.31
N LEU A 11 6.12 4.45 7.09
CA LEU A 11 7.56 4.18 7.19
C LEU A 11 7.99 3.89 8.61
N ALA A 12 7.37 4.55 9.59
CA ALA A 12 7.71 4.36 11.01
C ALA A 12 7.19 3.03 11.57
N ASN A 13 6.00 2.59 11.10
CA ASN A 13 5.35 1.39 11.63
C ASN A 13 4.81 0.51 10.50
N PRO A 14 5.69 -0.15 9.74
CA PRO A 14 5.24 -0.97 8.61
C PRO A 14 4.39 -2.17 9.02
N ASN A 15 4.40 -2.54 10.31
CA ASN A 15 3.59 -3.64 10.82
C ASN A 15 2.17 -3.22 11.20
N LYS A 16 1.87 -1.92 11.15
CA LYS A 16 0.57 -1.39 11.55
C LYS A 16 -0.07 -0.56 10.43
N VAL A 17 0.03 -1.05 9.22
CA VAL A 17 -0.52 -0.39 8.04
C VAL A 17 -1.79 -1.09 7.61
N THR A 18 -2.90 -0.36 7.51
CA THR A 18 -4.18 -0.92 7.09
C THR A 18 -4.34 -0.87 5.58
N GLU A 19 -5.33 -1.63 5.05
CA GLU A 19 -5.65 -1.55 3.63
C GLU A 19 -6.04 -0.13 3.23
N ALA A 20 -6.77 0.57 4.10
CA ALA A 20 -7.19 1.95 3.84
C ALA A 20 -5.98 2.88 3.71
N ASP A 21 -4.95 2.67 4.52
CA ASP A 21 -3.72 3.44 4.44
C ASP A 21 -3.02 3.23 3.10
N CYS A 22 -2.92 1.97 2.67
CA CYS A 22 -2.31 1.64 1.38
C CYS A 22 -3.11 2.22 0.23
N ASP A 23 -4.44 2.13 0.29
CA ASP A 23 -5.32 2.67 -0.73
C ASP A 23 -5.13 4.18 -0.89
N LYS A 24 -5.08 4.90 0.22
CA LYS A 24 -4.87 6.35 0.20
C LYS A 24 -3.53 6.71 -0.42
N LEU A 25 -2.48 6.01 0.00
CA LEU A 25 -1.14 6.28 -0.52
C LEU A 25 -1.05 5.97 -2.01
N LEU A 26 -1.55 4.81 -2.42
CA LEU A 26 -1.47 4.39 -3.82
C LEU A 26 -2.31 5.29 -4.72
N THR A 27 -3.53 5.62 -4.30
CA THR A 27 -4.40 6.51 -5.05
C THR A 27 -3.76 7.89 -5.21
N ALA A 28 -3.18 8.42 -4.15
CA ALA A 28 -2.50 9.72 -4.18
C ALA A 28 -1.25 9.68 -5.07
N SER A 29 -0.67 8.49 -5.28
CA SER A 29 0.51 8.30 -6.12
C SER A 29 0.15 8.01 -7.59
N GLY A 30 -1.13 8.06 -7.93
CA GLY A 30 -1.58 7.87 -9.31
C GLY A 30 -1.96 6.45 -9.68
N TYR A 31 -2.02 5.54 -8.70
CA TYR A 31 -2.44 4.16 -8.96
C TYR A 31 -3.96 4.03 -8.86
N GLU A 32 -4.49 3.05 -9.60
CA GLU A 32 -5.91 2.72 -9.57
C GLU A 32 -6.09 1.28 -9.11
N LEU A 33 -7.11 1.03 -8.29
CA LEU A 33 -7.47 -0.32 -7.90
C LEU A 33 -8.14 -1.00 -9.10
N ARG A 34 -7.49 -2.04 -9.63
CA ARG A 34 -7.97 -2.76 -10.82
C ARG A 34 -8.58 -4.11 -10.49
N ARG A 35 -8.19 -4.71 -9.39
CA ARG A 35 -8.72 -6.01 -8.99
C ARG A 35 -8.82 -6.07 -7.47
N SER A 36 -9.95 -6.57 -7.00
CA SER A 36 -10.17 -6.81 -5.59
C SER A 36 -10.88 -8.14 -5.45
N ALA A 37 -10.20 -9.12 -4.85
CA ALA A 37 -10.75 -10.46 -4.66
C ALA A 37 -10.35 -10.94 -3.27
N GLY A 38 -11.32 -10.93 -2.34
CA GLY A 38 -11.06 -11.28 -0.95
C GLY A 38 -10.03 -10.33 -0.34
N SER A 39 -8.94 -10.91 0.15
CA SER A 39 -7.86 -10.12 0.77
C SER A 39 -6.82 -9.61 -0.21
N HIS A 40 -6.99 -9.89 -1.51
CA HIS A 40 -6.04 -9.48 -2.55
C HIS A 40 -6.54 -8.25 -3.28
N LYS A 41 -5.71 -7.21 -3.33
CA LYS A 41 -5.99 -6.00 -4.09
C LYS A 41 -4.80 -5.70 -4.99
N VAL A 42 -5.09 -5.43 -6.26
CA VAL A 42 -4.05 -5.14 -7.26
C VAL A 42 -4.27 -3.74 -7.80
N TYR A 43 -3.23 -2.92 -7.71
CA TYR A 43 -3.26 -1.53 -8.17
C TYR A 43 -2.38 -1.37 -9.40
N HIS A 44 -2.84 -0.60 -10.37
CA HIS A 44 -2.12 -0.36 -11.63
C HIS A 44 -1.92 1.13 -11.85
N LYS A 45 -0.79 1.43 -12.49
CA LYS A 45 -0.45 2.79 -12.93
C LYS A 45 0.25 2.67 -14.27
N ALA A 46 -0.04 3.60 -15.19
CA ALA A 46 0.59 3.60 -16.53
C ALA A 46 2.12 3.68 -16.40
N ASN A 47 2.80 2.85 -17.19
CA ASN A 47 4.26 2.80 -17.23
C ASN A 47 4.91 2.36 -15.92
N SER A 48 4.15 1.69 -15.08
CA SER A 48 4.65 1.20 -13.78
C SER A 48 4.21 -0.24 -13.58
N MET A 49 4.98 -0.98 -12.80
CA MET A 49 4.60 -2.36 -12.46
C MET A 49 3.42 -2.36 -11.49
N PRO A 50 2.53 -3.36 -11.58
CA PRO A 50 1.42 -3.45 -10.63
C PRO A 50 1.91 -3.64 -9.20
N ILE A 51 1.15 -3.12 -8.25
CA ILE A 51 1.43 -3.30 -6.82
C ILE A 51 0.30 -4.13 -6.23
N THR A 52 0.66 -5.21 -5.55
CA THR A 52 -0.30 -6.10 -4.89
C THR A 52 -0.27 -5.84 -3.40
N ILE A 53 -1.45 -5.71 -2.80
CA ILE A 53 -1.63 -5.56 -1.37
C ILE A 53 -2.45 -6.73 -0.86
N ILE A 54 -1.91 -7.46 0.10
CA ILE A 54 -2.60 -8.62 0.69
C ILE A 54 -2.66 -8.44 2.20
N SER A 55 -3.85 -8.56 2.76
CA SER A 55 -4.03 -8.57 4.20
C SER A 55 -4.76 -9.85 4.61
N PRO A 56 -4.31 -10.55 5.64
CA PRO A 56 -4.99 -11.75 6.11
C PRO A 56 -6.32 -11.41 6.76
N LYS A 57 -7.29 -12.32 6.65
CA LYS A 57 -8.62 -12.13 7.24
C LYS A 57 -8.58 -11.98 8.75
N SER A 58 -7.58 -12.55 9.38
CA SER A 58 -7.42 -12.52 10.83
C SER A 58 -6.80 -11.24 11.36
N SER A 59 -6.40 -10.34 10.49
CA SER A 59 -5.73 -9.10 10.88
C SER A 59 -6.25 -7.93 10.06
N LYS A 60 -6.35 -6.77 10.71
CA LYS A 60 -6.71 -5.53 10.01
C LYS A 60 -5.50 -4.89 9.33
N TYR A 61 -4.31 -5.45 9.53
CA TYR A 61 -3.08 -4.89 8.97
C TYR A 61 -2.60 -5.67 7.76
N VAL A 62 -2.06 -4.94 6.79
CA VAL A 62 -1.41 -5.52 5.62
C VAL A 62 -0.10 -6.18 6.07
N ARG A 63 0.27 -7.29 5.45
CA ARG A 63 1.53 -7.97 5.78
C ARG A 63 2.70 -7.04 5.50
N PRO A 64 3.68 -6.96 6.42
CA PRO A 64 4.81 -6.02 6.28
C PRO A 64 5.60 -6.17 4.98
N GLU A 65 5.72 -7.39 4.46
CA GLU A 65 6.44 -7.63 3.21
C GLU A 65 5.82 -6.90 2.02
N TYR A 66 4.49 -6.77 2.00
CA TYR A 66 3.80 -6.02 0.95
C TYR A 66 3.93 -4.52 1.15
N VAL A 67 3.94 -4.07 2.41
CA VAL A 67 4.17 -2.67 2.74
C VAL A 67 5.56 -2.23 2.30
N GLU A 68 6.57 -3.05 2.58
CA GLU A 68 7.94 -2.76 2.16
C GLU A 68 8.06 -2.69 0.65
N ARG A 69 7.46 -3.66 -0.05
CA ARG A 69 7.49 -3.67 -1.51
C ARG A 69 6.83 -2.42 -2.08
N MET A 70 5.67 -2.04 -1.52
CA MET A 70 4.96 -0.84 -1.94
C MET A 70 5.81 0.41 -1.76
N THR A 71 6.42 0.59 -0.60
CA THR A 71 7.23 1.77 -0.32
C THR A 71 8.48 1.83 -1.19
N LYS A 72 9.07 0.68 -1.51
CA LYS A 72 10.22 0.63 -2.43
C LYS A 72 9.79 1.01 -3.85
N MET A 73 8.66 0.48 -4.32
CA MET A 73 8.18 0.77 -5.67
C MET A 73 7.78 2.24 -5.82
N LEU A 74 7.31 2.87 -4.74
CA LEU A 74 6.99 4.29 -4.74
C LEU A 74 8.22 5.17 -4.47
N LYS A 75 9.39 4.56 -4.29
CA LYS A 75 10.66 5.24 -4.03
C LYS A 75 10.64 6.06 -2.74
N LEU A 76 9.89 5.60 -1.76
CA LEU A 76 9.82 6.21 -0.43
C LEU A 76 10.88 5.62 0.49
N ARG A 77 11.47 4.50 0.09
CA ARG A 77 12.47 3.75 0.86
C ARG A 77 13.52 3.20 -0.10
N GLU A 78 14.77 3.31 0.27
CA GLU A 78 15.88 2.77 -0.53
C GLU A 78 16.09 1.29 -0.30
#